data_64c144529864b2645497b5c8d4a689cd
#
_entry.id   64c144529864b2645497b5c8d4a689cd
#
_cell.length_a   1.000
_cell.length_b   1.000
_cell.length_c   1.000
_cell.angle_alpha   90.00
_cell.angle_beta   90.00
_cell.angle_gamma   90.00
#
_symmetry.space_group_name_H-M   'P 1'
#
loop_
_entity.id
_entity.type
_entity.pdbx_description
1 polymer ?
#
loop_
_entity_poly.entity_id
_entity_poly.type
_entity_poly.pdbx_seq_one_letter_code
_entity_poly.pdbx_strand_id
1 'polypeptide(L)'
;ADKQMNAGVLAQKDAGIQSPKDLEGKKVIIGIGTNYQEYWKHLVDTYDIDESKVEIVNVVSDAASVFTTGEADAWLTLYYNVVYYENQGLGVDVENSVAHPEMASLWTVTGRNDFLQENPDAAVAVLKALQRAKEETVSNPDEFFHAIASPTLGVDVFRKAYEFDDTFAFLDSDIDNGVTDK
;
A
#
# COMPACT_ATOMS: atom_id res chain seq x y z
N ALA A 1 6.78 -11.30 12.44
CA ALA A 1 6.70 -9.84 12.32
C ALA A 1 5.45 -9.49 11.52
N ASP A 2 4.66 -8.56 12.03
CA ASP A 2 3.43 -8.14 11.37
C ASP A 2 3.80 -7.34 10.12
N LYS A 3 3.53 -7.94 8.95
CA LYS A 3 3.78 -7.31 7.65
C LYS A 3 2.59 -6.44 7.33
N GLN A 4 2.72 -5.14 7.53
CA GLN A 4 1.63 -4.21 7.31
C GLN A 4 1.40 -3.94 5.82
N MET A 5 0.13 -3.76 5.46
CA MET A 5 -0.23 -3.22 4.16
C MET A 5 0.15 -1.74 4.13
N ASN A 6 0.87 -1.31 3.09
CA ASN A 6 1.21 0.10 2.90
C ASN A 6 0.12 0.79 2.06
N ALA A 7 -1.02 1.08 2.67
CA ALA A 7 -2.18 1.70 2.03
C ALA A 7 -2.74 2.84 2.88
N GLY A 8 -3.48 3.75 2.26
CA GLY A 8 -4.17 4.83 2.93
C GLY A 8 -5.38 5.34 2.16
N VAL A 9 -6.17 6.15 2.83
CA VAL A 9 -7.32 6.88 2.29
C VAL A 9 -6.94 8.34 2.14
N LEU A 10 -6.74 8.77 0.92
CA LEU A 10 -6.50 10.16 0.55
C LEU A 10 -7.83 10.81 0.18
N ALA A 11 -8.21 11.91 0.82
CA ALA A 11 -9.38 12.70 0.46
C ALA A 11 -9.01 14.03 -0.18
N GLN A 12 -9.88 14.56 -1.05
CA GLN A 12 -9.78 15.93 -1.52
C GLN A 12 -9.83 16.90 -0.35
N LYS A 13 -8.99 17.92 -0.35
CA LYS A 13 -8.86 18.88 0.75
C LYS A 13 -10.18 19.53 1.16
N ASP A 14 -11.04 19.82 0.19
CA ASP A 14 -12.29 20.52 0.38
C ASP A 14 -13.52 19.58 0.41
N ALA A 15 -13.31 18.26 0.41
CA ALA A 15 -14.41 17.28 0.41
C ALA A 15 -15.13 17.14 1.76
N GLY A 16 -14.55 17.71 2.84
CA GLY A 16 -15.13 17.65 4.19
C GLY A 16 -15.08 16.25 4.81
N ILE A 17 -14.13 15.41 4.37
CA ILE A 17 -13.91 14.06 4.87
C ILE A 17 -12.83 14.12 5.95
N GLN A 18 -13.18 13.74 7.17
CA GLN A 18 -12.27 13.73 8.34
C GLN A 18 -12.08 12.33 8.91
N SER A 19 -12.94 11.40 8.57
CA SER A 19 -12.89 9.99 8.97
C SER A 19 -13.41 9.10 7.86
N PRO A 20 -13.12 7.78 7.86
CA PRO A 20 -13.68 6.85 6.88
C PRO A 20 -15.22 6.83 6.82
N LYS A 21 -15.90 7.14 7.92
CA LYS A 21 -17.37 7.24 7.94
C LYS A 21 -17.91 8.36 7.04
N ASP A 22 -17.14 9.44 6.86
CA ASP A 22 -17.56 10.57 6.03
C ASP A 22 -17.49 10.26 4.51
N LEU A 23 -17.06 9.05 4.14
CA LEU A 23 -17.10 8.56 2.76
C LEU A 23 -18.53 8.24 2.28
N GLU A 24 -19.49 8.11 3.18
CA GLU A 24 -20.90 7.99 2.79
C GLU A 24 -21.36 9.22 2.00
N GLY A 25 -21.99 8.99 0.85
CA GLY A 25 -22.41 10.04 -0.09
C GLY A 25 -21.29 10.56 -0.99
N LYS A 26 -20.09 9.97 -0.95
CA LYS A 26 -18.92 10.40 -1.71
C LYS A 26 -18.58 9.44 -2.85
N LYS A 27 -17.78 9.96 -3.80
CA LYS A 27 -17.15 9.19 -4.88
C LYS A 27 -15.75 8.76 -4.45
N VAL A 28 -15.53 7.45 -4.38
CA VAL A 28 -14.28 6.89 -3.86
C VAL A 28 -13.61 6.00 -4.90
N ILE A 29 -12.37 6.31 -5.25
CA ILE A 29 -11.56 5.46 -6.14
C ILE A 29 -11.10 4.24 -5.37
N ILE A 30 -11.49 3.06 -5.85
CA ILE A 30 -11.09 1.76 -5.30
C ILE A 30 -10.77 0.83 -6.46
N GLY A 31 -9.56 0.30 -6.52
CA GLY A 31 -9.19 -0.73 -7.49
C GLY A 31 -9.84 -2.07 -7.14
N ILE A 32 -10.92 -2.41 -7.81
CA ILE A 32 -11.62 -3.69 -7.61
C ILE A 32 -10.74 -4.86 -8.08
N GLY A 33 -10.69 -5.93 -7.29
CA GLY A 33 -9.82 -7.08 -7.53
C GLY A 33 -8.39 -6.90 -7.05
N THR A 34 -8.11 -5.83 -6.31
CA THR A 34 -6.82 -5.56 -5.68
C THR A 34 -6.92 -5.65 -4.14
N ASN A 35 -5.77 -5.55 -3.47
CA ASN A 35 -5.70 -5.44 -2.01
C ASN A 35 -6.45 -4.22 -1.45
N TYR A 36 -6.65 -3.16 -2.24
CA TYR A 36 -7.46 -2.01 -1.82
C TYR A 36 -8.93 -2.36 -1.62
N GLN A 37 -9.45 -3.34 -2.36
CA GLN A 37 -10.81 -3.83 -2.13
C GLN A 37 -10.94 -4.51 -0.76
N GLU A 38 -9.92 -5.26 -0.34
CA GLU A 38 -9.92 -5.88 0.99
C GLU A 38 -9.76 -4.82 2.11
N TYR A 39 -8.92 -3.81 1.87
CA TYR A 39 -8.80 -2.68 2.80
C TYR A 39 -10.11 -1.90 2.90
N TRP A 40 -10.81 -1.67 1.79
CA TRP A 40 -12.14 -1.06 1.79
C TRP A 40 -13.14 -1.82 2.64
N LYS A 41 -13.24 -3.15 2.47
CA LYS A 41 -14.12 -3.99 3.29
C LYS A 41 -13.81 -3.89 4.78
N HIS A 42 -12.51 -3.88 5.11
CA HIS A 42 -12.08 -3.69 6.49
C HIS A 42 -12.52 -2.33 7.05
N LEU A 43 -12.39 -1.26 6.28
CA LEU A 43 -12.86 0.06 6.70
C LEU A 43 -14.40 0.10 6.85
N VAL A 44 -15.13 -0.54 5.93
CA VAL A 44 -16.60 -0.66 6.01
C VAL A 44 -17.01 -1.30 7.32
N ASP A 45 -16.39 -2.41 7.68
CA ASP A 45 -16.69 -3.15 8.92
C ASP A 45 -16.23 -2.37 10.18
N THR A 46 -15.05 -1.76 10.13
CA THR A 46 -14.46 -1.06 11.29
C THR A 46 -15.20 0.22 11.64
N TYR A 47 -15.61 0.99 10.62
CA TYR A 47 -16.25 2.30 10.78
C TYR A 47 -17.76 2.28 10.56
N ASP A 48 -18.38 1.09 10.42
CA ASP A 48 -19.82 0.91 10.17
C ASP A 48 -20.31 1.78 8.98
N ILE A 49 -19.58 1.73 7.86
CA ILE A 49 -19.90 2.50 6.64
C ILE A 49 -21.06 1.82 5.91
N ASP A 50 -22.10 2.58 5.57
CA ASP A 50 -23.13 2.11 4.66
C ASP A 50 -22.63 2.17 3.22
N GLU A 51 -22.04 1.05 2.75
CA GLU A 51 -21.44 0.95 1.42
C GLU A 51 -22.42 1.30 0.30
N SER A 52 -23.74 1.10 0.51
CA SER A 52 -24.76 1.43 -0.49
C SER A 52 -24.86 2.93 -0.79
N LYS A 53 -24.29 3.77 0.08
CA LYS A 53 -24.22 5.23 -0.08
C LYS A 53 -22.94 5.71 -0.73
N VAL A 54 -21.97 4.84 -0.97
CA VAL A 54 -20.67 5.20 -1.54
C VAL A 54 -20.66 4.90 -3.04
N GLU A 55 -20.31 5.90 -3.85
CA GLU A 55 -20.11 5.69 -5.30
C GLU A 55 -18.67 5.20 -5.53
N ILE A 56 -18.52 3.91 -5.83
CA ILE A 56 -17.20 3.33 -6.12
C ILE A 56 -16.79 3.65 -7.56
N VAL A 57 -15.68 4.35 -7.72
CA VAL A 57 -15.01 4.62 -8.98
C VAL A 57 -13.91 3.58 -9.18
N ASN A 58 -14.19 2.55 -9.99
CA ASN A 58 -13.24 1.47 -10.22
C ASN A 58 -12.20 1.86 -11.26
N VAL A 59 -11.07 2.41 -10.82
CA VAL A 59 -9.95 2.80 -11.65
C VAL A 59 -8.65 2.31 -11.02
N VAL A 60 -7.77 1.71 -11.83
CA VAL A 60 -6.46 1.21 -11.40
C VAL A 60 -5.33 2.03 -12.02
N SER A 61 -5.35 2.23 -13.35
CA SER A 61 -4.22 2.80 -14.07
C SER A 61 -4.12 4.32 -14.01
N ASP A 62 -5.24 5.04 -14.07
CA ASP A 62 -5.30 6.50 -14.14
C ASP A 62 -5.90 7.15 -12.89
N ALA A 63 -5.88 6.43 -11.75
CA ALA A 63 -6.48 6.86 -10.50
C ALA A 63 -5.97 8.25 -10.03
N ALA A 64 -4.67 8.50 -10.20
CA ALA A 64 -4.07 9.78 -9.87
C ALA A 64 -4.66 10.95 -10.69
N SER A 65 -4.93 10.73 -11.97
CA SER A 65 -5.57 11.74 -12.83
C SER A 65 -7.00 12.01 -12.39
N VAL A 66 -7.79 10.95 -12.18
CA VAL A 66 -9.19 11.05 -11.71
C VAL A 66 -9.28 11.79 -10.38
N PHE A 67 -8.34 11.50 -9.46
CA PHE A 67 -8.27 12.21 -8.18
C PHE A 67 -7.92 13.69 -8.37
N THR A 68 -6.86 14.00 -9.11
CA THR A 68 -6.35 15.39 -9.24
C THR A 68 -7.26 16.29 -10.06
N THR A 69 -8.10 15.74 -10.95
CA THR A 69 -9.12 16.50 -11.69
C THR A 69 -10.41 16.74 -10.88
N GLY A 70 -10.52 16.16 -9.68
CA GLY A 70 -11.69 16.31 -8.82
C GLY A 70 -12.90 15.47 -9.26
N GLU A 71 -12.67 14.44 -10.07
CA GLU A 71 -13.74 13.52 -10.50
C GLU A 71 -14.14 12.52 -9.40
N ALA A 72 -13.32 12.42 -8.34
CA ALA A 72 -13.61 11.65 -7.13
C ALA A 72 -13.20 12.44 -5.88
N ASP A 73 -13.93 12.19 -4.79
CA ASP A 73 -13.74 12.86 -3.50
C ASP A 73 -12.61 12.24 -2.68
N ALA A 74 -12.39 10.93 -2.84
CA ALA A 74 -11.36 10.19 -2.13
C ALA A 74 -10.76 9.05 -2.97
N TRP A 75 -9.58 8.58 -2.54
CA TRP A 75 -8.85 7.53 -3.23
C TRP A 75 -8.15 6.60 -2.22
N LEU A 76 -8.45 5.31 -2.28
CA LEU A 76 -7.70 4.26 -1.59
C LEU A 76 -6.46 3.92 -2.41
N THR A 77 -5.28 4.21 -1.86
CA THR A 77 -4.02 4.11 -2.60
C THR A 77 -2.85 3.68 -1.71
N LEU A 78 -1.67 3.55 -2.29
CA LEU A 78 -0.45 3.33 -1.52
C LEU A 78 -0.12 4.56 -0.67
N TYR A 79 0.34 4.33 0.55
CA TYR A 79 0.54 5.40 1.53
C TYR A 79 1.53 6.48 1.06
N TYR A 80 2.55 6.12 0.28
CA TYR A 80 3.44 7.13 -0.30
C TYR A 80 2.73 8.09 -1.27
N ASN A 81 1.64 7.68 -1.94
CA ASN A 81 0.81 8.60 -2.71
C ASN A 81 0.04 9.55 -1.78
N VAL A 82 -0.48 9.05 -0.66
CA VAL A 82 -1.12 9.90 0.36
C VAL A 82 -0.15 10.98 0.80
N VAL A 83 1.05 10.61 1.22
CA VAL A 83 2.11 11.54 1.64
C VAL A 83 2.46 12.54 0.54
N TYR A 84 2.58 12.09 -0.72
CA TYR A 84 2.91 12.95 -1.85
C TYR A 84 1.84 14.03 -2.07
N TYR A 85 0.57 13.63 -2.20
CA TYR A 85 -0.51 14.58 -2.48
C TYR A 85 -0.83 15.50 -1.29
N GLU A 86 -0.65 15.01 -0.06
CA GLU A 86 -0.73 15.85 1.13
C GLU A 86 0.37 16.93 1.13
N ASN A 87 1.62 16.58 0.82
CA ASN A 87 2.73 17.53 0.71
C ASN A 87 2.50 18.58 -0.40
N GLN A 88 1.77 18.24 -1.46
CA GLN A 88 1.37 19.18 -2.50
C GLN A 88 0.16 20.05 -2.10
N GLY A 89 -0.46 19.78 -0.95
CA GLY A 89 -1.67 20.47 -0.51
C GLY A 89 -2.92 20.14 -1.33
N LEU A 90 -2.90 19.03 -2.07
CA LEU A 90 -3.99 18.57 -2.93
C LEU A 90 -4.93 17.59 -2.24
N GLY A 91 -4.55 17.06 -1.09
CA GLY A 91 -5.38 16.13 -0.33
C GLY A 91 -5.02 16.10 1.15
N VAL A 92 -5.75 15.30 1.88
CA VAL A 92 -5.54 15.04 3.32
C VAL A 92 -5.51 13.54 3.58
N ASP A 93 -4.62 13.09 4.46
CA ASP A 93 -4.61 11.73 5.00
C ASP A 93 -5.81 11.58 5.95
N VAL A 94 -6.72 10.70 5.60
CA VAL A 94 -7.94 10.44 6.40
C VAL A 94 -7.75 9.24 7.30
N GLU A 95 -7.12 8.20 6.76
CA GLU A 95 -6.87 6.93 7.43
C GLU A 95 -5.77 6.17 6.69
N ASN A 96 -4.98 5.41 7.41
CA ASN A 96 -3.95 4.59 6.80
C ASN A 96 -3.78 3.23 7.50
N SER A 97 -3.18 2.29 6.80
CA SER A 97 -3.03 0.91 7.26
C SER A 97 -2.09 0.74 8.47
N VAL A 98 -1.35 1.77 8.85
CA VAL A 98 -0.54 1.77 10.09
C VAL A 98 -1.43 1.64 11.32
N ALA A 99 -2.65 2.22 11.27
CA ALA A 99 -3.66 2.07 12.32
C ALA A 99 -4.30 0.66 12.37
N HIS A 100 -4.06 -0.17 11.35
CA HIS A 100 -4.68 -1.48 11.16
C HIS A 100 -3.64 -2.60 10.99
N PRO A 101 -2.85 -2.92 12.03
CA PRO A 101 -1.79 -3.93 11.94
C PRO A 101 -2.31 -5.33 11.62
N GLU A 102 -3.61 -5.60 11.86
CA GLU A 102 -4.28 -6.84 11.48
C GLU A 102 -4.44 -7.01 9.96
N MET A 103 -4.31 -5.94 9.19
CA MET A 103 -4.35 -5.93 7.73
C MET A 103 -2.99 -6.26 7.10
N ALA A 104 -2.33 -7.31 7.61
CA ALA A 104 -1.05 -7.75 7.07
C ALA A 104 -1.20 -8.26 5.63
N SER A 105 -0.37 -7.75 4.73
CA SER A 105 -0.32 -8.19 3.34
C SER A 105 0.94 -9.02 3.09
N LEU A 106 0.77 -10.28 2.71
CA LEU A 106 1.89 -11.16 2.37
C LEU A 106 2.26 -11.00 0.90
N TRP A 107 3.49 -10.61 0.64
CA TRP A 107 4.08 -10.66 -0.68
C TRP A 107 4.78 -11.99 -0.87
N THR A 108 4.50 -12.67 -1.98
CA THR A 108 5.10 -13.97 -2.27
C THR A 108 5.89 -13.92 -3.58
N VAL A 109 7.01 -14.62 -3.59
CA VAL A 109 7.76 -14.88 -4.83
C VAL A 109 7.26 -16.21 -5.40
N THR A 110 6.65 -16.16 -6.57
CA THR A 110 6.11 -17.33 -7.23
C THR A 110 6.88 -17.65 -8.49
N GLY A 111 7.00 -18.96 -8.80
CA GLY A 111 7.60 -19.43 -10.03
C GLY A 111 6.76 -20.54 -10.66
N ARG A 112 6.83 -20.68 -11.99
CA ARG A 112 6.19 -21.80 -12.67
C ARG A 112 6.86 -23.11 -12.25
N ASN A 113 6.05 -24.14 -11.99
CA ASN A 113 6.55 -25.44 -11.51
C ASN A 113 7.57 -26.08 -12.44
N ASP A 114 7.34 -26.02 -13.78
CA ASP A 114 8.27 -26.53 -14.77
C ASP A 114 9.63 -25.81 -14.71
N PHE A 115 9.62 -24.46 -14.66
CA PHE A 115 10.84 -23.67 -14.52
C PHE A 115 11.62 -24.00 -13.25
N LEU A 116 10.93 -24.12 -12.11
CA LEU A 116 11.56 -24.41 -10.81
C LEU A 116 12.19 -25.81 -10.77
N GLN A 117 11.55 -26.79 -11.45
CA GLN A 117 12.09 -28.15 -11.55
C GLN A 117 13.30 -28.24 -12.47
N GLU A 118 13.26 -27.51 -13.59
CA GLU A 118 14.35 -27.52 -14.59
C GLU A 118 15.53 -26.62 -14.18
N ASN A 119 15.28 -25.57 -13.35
CA ASN A 119 16.28 -24.55 -13.02
C ASN A 119 16.33 -24.26 -11.50
N PRO A 120 16.53 -25.24 -10.62
CA PRO A 120 16.51 -25.04 -9.17
C PRO A 120 17.61 -24.05 -8.71
N ASP A 121 18.78 -24.06 -9.33
CA ASP A 121 19.89 -23.16 -8.99
C ASP A 121 19.54 -21.70 -9.31
N ALA A 122 18.80 -21.44 -10.39
CA ALA A 122 18.33 -20.10 -10.74
C ALA A 122 17.32 -19.58 -9.70
N ALA A 123 16.41 -20.44 -9.24
CA ALA A 123 15.45 -20.08 -8.17
C ALA A 123 16.19 -19.71 -6.87
N VAL A 124 17.17 -20.52 -6.47
CA VAL A 124 18.01 -20.23 -5.29
C VAL A 124 18.80 -18.93 -5.46
N ALA A 125 19.34 -18.67 -6.66
CA ALA A 125 20.07 -17.42 -6.92
C ALA A 125 19.19 -16.18 -6.78
N VAL A 126 17.93 -16.22 -7.24
CA VAL A 126 16.96 -15.14 -7.08
C VAL A 126 16.66 -14.90 -5.58
N LEU A 127 16.37 -15.97 -4.82
CA LEU A 127 16.10 -15.84 -3.38
C LEU A 127 17.29 -15.26 -2.62
N LYS A 128 18.52 -15.69 -2.94
CA LYS A 128 19.74 -15.11 -2.35
C LYS A 128 19.96 -13.65 -2.73
N ALA A 129 19.57 -13.24 -3.93
CA ALA A 129 19.65 -11.85 -4.36
C ALA A 129 18.65 -10.97 -3.57
N LEU A 130 17.42 -11.46 -3.39
CA LEU A 130 16.40 -10.78 -2.58
C LEU A 130 16.84 -10.67 -1.11
N GLN A 131 17.42 -11.74 -0.55
CA GLN A 131 17.96 -11.73 0.81
C GLN A 131 19.05 -10.66 0.98
N ARG A 132 20.01 -10.58 0.05
CA ARG A 132 21.04 -9.53 0.08
C ARG A 132 20.46 -8.13 -0.06
N ALA A 133 19.49 -7.94 -0.97
CA ALA A 133 18.83 -6.65 -1.11
C ALA A 133 18.13 -6.20 0.18
N LYS A 134 17.48 -7.13 0.89
CA LYS A 134 16.91 -6.87 2.22
C LYS A 134 17.98 -6.43 3.22
N GLU A 135 19.09 -7.18 3.32
CA GLU A 135 20.18 -6.87 4.24
C GLU A 135 20.80 -5.49 3.95
N GLU A 136 20.98 -5.14 2.69
CA GLU A 136 21.46 -3.83 2.25
C GLU A 136 20.46 -2.72 2.59
N THR A 137 19.17 -2.94 2.36
CA THR A 137 18.10 -1.98 2.67
C THR A 137 18.06 -1.67 4.17
N VAL A 138 18.12 -2.70 5.01
CA VAL A 138 18.13 -2.52 6.48
C VAL A 138 19.40 -1.79 6.94
N SER A 139 20.54 -2.10 6.31
CA SER A 139 21.83 -1.50 6.67
C SER A 139 21.97 -0.06 6.18
N ASN A 140 21.36 0.28 5.06
CA ASN A 140 21.47 1.58 4.39
C ASN A 140 20.14 2.02 3.77
N PRO A 141 19.14 2.38 4.59
CA PRO A 141 17.79 2.71 4.14
C PRO A 141 17.74 3.90 3.18
N ASP A 142 18.67 4.84 3.29
CA ASP A 142 18.73 5.99 2.39
C ASP A 142 19.03 5.58 0.95
N GLU A 143 19.91 4.60 0.74
CA GLU A 143 20.21 4.08 -0.61
C GLU A 143 18.97 3.39 -1.21
N PHE A 144 18.23 2.65 -0.40
CA PHE A 144 16.95 2.07 -0.82
C PHE A 144 15.97 3.17 -1.27
N PHE A 145 15.77 4.22 -0.49
CA PHE A 145 14.87 5.31 -0.87
C PHE A 145 15.33 6.04 -2.13
N HIS A 146 16.63 6.23 -2.31
CA HIS A 146 17.17 6.77 -3.56
C HIS A 146 16.93 5.85 -4.76
N ALA A 147 17.01 4.53 -4.57
CA ALA A 147 16.80 3.56 -5.64
C ALA A 147 15.34 3.49 -6.14
N ILE A 148 14.36 3.71 -5.25
CA ILE A 148 12.94 3.68 -5.60
C ILE A 148 12.36 5.06 -5.94
N ALA A 149 13.07 6.14 -5.63
CA ALA A 149 12.62 7.50 -5.90
C ALA A 149 12.52 7.79 -7.40
N SER A 150 11.61 8.67 -7.74
CA SER A 150 11.41 9.21 -9.10
C SER A 150 11.37 10.74 -9.05
N PRO A 151 11.40 11.43 -10.21
CA PRO A 151 11.23 12.88 -10.24
C PRO A 151 9.92 13.38 -9.61
N THR A 152 8.88 12.54 -9.61
CA THR A 152 7.57 12.85 -9.02
C THR A 152 7.52 12.45 -7.55
N LEU A 153 7.99 11.24 -7.21
CA LEU A 153 7.99 10.70 -5.85
C LEU A 153 9.43 10.74 -5.31
N GLY A 154 9.77 11.83 -4.64
CA GLY A 154 11.10 12.06 -4.08
C GLY A 154 11.41 11.16 -2.87
N VAL A 155 12.68 11.11 -2.50
CA VAL A 155 13.19 10.34 -1.34
C VAL A 155 12.42 10.67 -0.06
N ASP A 156 12.10 11.94 0.17
CA ASP A 156 11.42 12.40 1.39
C ASP A 156 9.99 11.84 1.50
N VAL A 157 9.32 11.64 0.37
CA VAL A 157 7.98 11.01 0.34
C VAL A 157 8.05 9.57 0.83
N PHE A 158 9.01 8.80 0.31
CA PHE A 158 9.19 7.41 0.72
C PHE A 158 9.68 7.29 2.17
N ARG A 159 10.63 8.14 2.59
CA ARG A 159 11.10 8.15 3.98
C ARG A 159 9.95 8.37 4.95
N LYS A 160 9.08 9.36 4.70
CA LYS A 160 7.90 9.61 5.52
C LYS A 160 6.89 8.44 5.44
N ALA A 161 6.66 7.88 4.26
CA ALA A 161 5.69 6.80 4.07
C ALA A 161 6.09 5.48 4.75
N TYR A 162 7.38 5.27 5.01
CA TYR A 162 7.92 4.09 5.71
C TYR A 162 8.43 4.39 7.13
N GLU A 163 8.18 5.58 7.66
CA GLU A 163 8.61 5.99 9.00
C GLU A 163 8.07 5.10 10.12
N PHE A 164 6.91 4.46 9.91
CA PHE A 164 6.30 3.53 10.84
C PHE A 164 7.05 2.20 10.96
N ASP A 165 7.90 1.85 10.02
CA ASP A 165 8.66 0.59 9.96
C ASP A 165 10.14 0.87 9.71
N ASP A 166 10.82 1.38 10.72
CA ASP A 166 12.24 1.72 10.70
C ASP A 166 13.16 0.48 10.61
N THR A 167 12.59 -0.71 10.82
CA THR A 167 13.28 -2.00 10.70
C THR A 167 13.07 -2.67 9.35
N PHE A 168 12.25 -2.10 8.48
CA PHE A 168 11.82 -2.70 7.22
C PHE A 168 11.27 -4.13 7.40
N ALA A 169 10.47 -4.34 8.44
CA ALA A 169 9.84 -5.63 8.74
C ALA A 169 8.96 -6.13 7.58
N PHE A 170 8.43 -5.22 6.74
CA PHE A 170 7.71 -5.58 5.52
C PHE A 170 8.56 -6.37 4.50
N LEU A 171 9.90 -6.29 4.59
CA LEU A 171 10.82 -7.09 3.78
C LEU A 171 11.18 -8.44 4.44
N ASP A 172 10.58 -8.76 5.58
CA ASP A 172 10.89 -10.00 6.27
C ASP A 172 10.49 -11.21 5.43
N SER A 173 11.46 -12.10 5.19
CA SER A 173 11.29 -13.33 4.41
C SER A 173 11.01 -14.56 5.27
N ASP A 174 10.99 -14.42 6.59
CA ASP A 174 10.71 -15.52 7.49
C ASP A 174 9.21 -15.85 7.42
N ILE A 175 8.93 -17.01 6.85
CA ILE A 175 7.59 -17.60 6.88
C ILE A 175 7.42 -18.21 8.28
N ASP A 176 6.66 -17.54 9.12
CA ASP A 176 6.21 -18.18 10.36
C ASP A 176 5.30 -19.35 9.99
N ASN A 177 5.67 -20.55 10.44
CA ASN A 177 4.94 -21.79 10.15
C ASN A 177 3.46 -21.71 10.55
N GLY A 178 3.06 -20.77 11.39
CA GLY A 178 1.66 -20.51 11.74
C GLY A 178 0.82 -19.86 10.62
N VAL A 179 1.43 -19.34 9.56
CA VAL A 179 0.73 -18.71 8.43
C VAL A 179 0.42 -19.72 7.32
N THR A 180 1.17 -20.82 7.26
CA THR A 180 1.01 -21.86 6.23
C THR A 180 -0.02 -22.94 6.61
N ASP A 181 -0.48 -22.96 7.86
CA ASP A 181 -1.40 -23.99 8.41
C ASP A 181 -2.89 -23.54 8.41
N LYS A 182 -3.27 -22.51 7.62
CA LYS A 182 -4.67 -22.05 7.53
C LYS A 182 -5.26 -22.28 6.14
#